data_6ea74086dd91c4bc64d4e9589a03769d
#
_entry.id   6ea74086dd91c4bc64d4e9589a03769d
#
_cell.length_a   1.000
_cell.length_b   1.000
_cell.length_c   1.000
_cell.angle_alpha   90.00
_cell.angle_beta   90.00
_cell.angle_gamma   90.00
#
_symmetry.space_group_name_H-M   'P 1'
#
loop_
_entity.id
_entity.type
_entity.pdbx_description
1 polymer ?
#
loop_
_entity_poly.entity_id
_entity_poly.type
_entity_poly.pdbx_seq_one_letter_code
_entity_poly.pdbx_strand_id
1 'polypeptide(L)'
;MTVQILNVSEAHPPWNWLAHRFASDNLVWKSCSTHFKTRGLSRLDRPAARMGAALTARRLIRKHAGRSVLVSHGPLLALYSECFARPAASQALHLVFSFNFTNLPTGARRSLLRRYLKRVDRFVVASAIERALYSEYFELEIDRIDLLLWGVQPPVQELTKAARFSDEPYICAIGSQGRDYETLLEAMRRIPSIKLILVATPDSLPEKDVPANVKVLTNIPLADAMNVLAHSVFMVLPLRDSTVPCGHVTVVSAMHMGKAILATNSTGLSDYLFDGRNAEFFPPKNPKELAEKIERLFREPLLCQRLGTFASTFARERCSEDSTAAYFRRYLANNGISV
;
A
#
# COMPACT_ATOMS: atom_id res chain seq x y z
N MET A 1 14.83 31.61 -2.61
CA MET A 1 15.77 30.47 -2.69
C MET A 1 14.97 29.24 -3.16
N THR A 2 15.43 28.57 -4.20
CA THR A 2 14.78 27.33 -4.67
C THR A 2 15.11 26.18 -3.75
N VAL A 3 14.11 25.32 -3.50
CA VAL A 3 14.23 24.09 -2.73
C VAL A 3 14.18 22.90 -3.67
N GLN A 4 15.13 21.99 -3.54
CA GLN A 4 15.19 20.79 -4.35
C GLN A 4 14.50 19.64 -3.63
N ILE A 5 13.54 18.99 -4.31
CA ILE A 5 12.89 17.76 -3.85
C ILE A 5 13.48 16.58 -4.62
N LEU A 6 14.15 15.68 -3.92
CA LEU A 6 14.78 14.49 -4.47
C LEU A 6 13.92 13.25 -4.17
N ASN A 7 13.20 12.79 -5.16
CA ASN A 7 12.36 11.60 -5.04
C ASN A 7 13.17 10.32 -5.35
N VAL A 8 13.49 9.54 -4.31
CA VAL A 8 14.24 8.27 -4.43
C VAL A 8 13.27 7.10 -4.37
N SER A 9 13.11 6.40 -5.48
CA SER A 9 12.15 5.30 -5.59
C SER A 9 12.71 4.11 -6.36
N GLU A 10 12.11 2.93 -6.21
CA GLU A 10 12.35 1.75 -7.05
C GLU A 10 11.41 1.70 -8.27
N ALA A 11 10.56 2.70 -8.47
CA ALA A 11 9.59 2.71 -9.55
C ALA A 11 10.26 2.97 -10.91
N HIS A 12 9.79 2.23 -11.93
CA HIS A 12 10.19 2.41 -13.33
C HIS A 12 8.95 2.35 -14.23
N PRO A 13 8.75 3.30 -15.15
CA PRO A 13 9.60 4.47 -15.46
C PRO A 13 9.79 5.41 -14.26
N PRO A 14 10.72 6.40 -14.34
CA PRO A 14 10.95 7.35 -13.25
C PRO A 14 9.64 7.94 -12.76
N TRP A 15 9.36 7.74 -11.50
CA TRP A 15 8.11 8.20 -10.88
C TRP A 15 8.37 9.53 -10.17
N ASN A 16 7.68 10.57 -10.60
CA ASN A 16 7.82 11.90 -10.03
C ASN A 16 6.92 12.13 -8.79
N TRP A 17 6.36 11.07 -8.24
CA TRP A 17 5.52 11.09 -7.04
C TRP A 17 4.46 12.20 -7.10
N LEU A 18 4.48 13.16 -6.17
CA LEU A 18 3.51 14.27 -6.08
C LEU A 18 3.93 15.52 -6.91
N ALA A 19 4.96 15.47 -7.75
CA ALA A 19 5.47 16.64 -8.45
C ALA A 19 4.38 17.41 -9.22
N HIS A 20 3.44 16.70 -9.83
CA HIS A 20 2.32 17.31 -10.58
C HIS A 20 1.33 18.09 -9.70
N ARG A 21 1.37 17.90 -8.38
CA ARG A 21 0.50 18.59 -7.39
C ARG A 21 1.16 19.85 -6.81
N PHE A 22 2.42 20.10 -7.15
CA PHE A 22 3.26 21.15 -6.60
C PHE A 22 3.94 21.94 -7.74
N ALA A 23 3.12 22.58 -8.58
CA ALA A 23 3.61 23.50 -9.59
C ALA A 23 3.97 24.84 -8.90
N SER A 24 5.22 24.99 -8.52
CA SER A 24 5.76 26.21 -7.90
C SER A 24 7.16 26.48 -8.42
N ASP A 25 7.45 27.74 -8.75
CA ASP A 25 8.79 28.17 -9.21
C ASP A 25 9.86 28.00 -8.13
N ASN A 26 9.44 27.80 -6.87
CA ASN A 26 10.34 27.62 -5.74
C ASN A 26 10.74 26.16 -5.51
N LEU A 27 10.08 25.18 -6.16
CA LEU A 27 10.36 23.76 -5.99
C LEU A 27 10.93 23.12 -7.26
N VAL A 28 12.11 22.54 -7.16
CA VAL A 28 12.76 21.79 -8.25
C VAL A 28 12.71 20.30 -7.94
N TRP A 29 11.85 19.56 -8.66
CA TRP A 29 11.69 18.13 -8.50
C TRP A 29 12.71 17.35 -9.34
N LYS A 30 13.38 16.37 -8.73
CA LYS A 30 14.31 15.44 -9.37
C LYS A 30 13.99 14.01 -8.96
N SER A 31 13.81 13.13 -9.92
CA SER A 31 13.66 11.70 -9.66
C SER A 31 15.02 11.02 -9.65
N CYS A 32 15.31 10.29 -8.57
CA CYS A 32 16.48 9.42 -8.41
C CYS A 32 15.96 7.98 -8.39
N SER A 33 15.59 7.46 -9.56
CA SER A 33 15.12 6.10 -9.71
C SER A 33 16.22 5.20 -10.27
N THR A 34 16.07 3.91 -10.03
CA THR A 34 16.99 2.90 -10.54
C THR A 34 16.33 2.06 -11.61
N HIS A 35 17.02 1.84 -12.71
CA HIS A 35 16.53 0.95 -13.76
C HIS A 35 16.76 -0.50 -13.37
N PHE A 36 15.69 -1.24 -13.12
CA PHE A 36 15.74 -2.69 -13.09
C PHE A 36 15.26 -3.25 -14.43
N LYS A 37 16.12 -3.96 -15.12
CA LYS A 37 15.64 -4.87 -16.17
C LYS A 37 14.98 -6.06 -15.45
N THR A 38 13.69 -6.25 -15.64
CA THR A 38 12.86 -7.24 -14.93
C THR A 38 13.18 -8.70 -15.28
N ARG A 39 14.01 -8.98 -16.28
CA ARG A 39 14.44 -10.32 -16.66
C ARG A 39 15.87 -10.59 -16.22
N GLY A 40 16.08 -11.60 -15.36
CA GLY A 40 17.38 -12.13 -15.03
C GLY A 40 18.17 -11.40 -13.94
N LEU A 41 17.51 -10.75 -12.99
CA LEU A 41 18.19 -10.04 -11.90
C LEU A 41 18.92 -11.01 -10.96
N SER A 42 20.23 -10.84 -10.88
CA SER A 42 21.01 -11.44 -9.81
C SER A 42 20.62 -10.86 -8.45
N ARG A 43 20.88 -11.58 -7.34
CA ARG A 43 20.63 -11.08 -5.98
C ARG A 43 21.36 -9.77 -5.66
N LEU A 44 22.38 -9.40 -6.45
CA LEU A 44 23.21 -8.21 -6.28
C LEU A 44 22.68 -6.98 -7.03
N ASP A 45 21.85 -7.14 -8.03
CA ASP A 45 21.38 -6.02 -8.88
C ASP A 45 20.52 -5.02 -8.13
N ARG A 46 19.62 -5.49 -7.25
CA ARG A 46 18.77 -4.61 -6.44
C ARG A 46 19.57 -3.74 -5.45
N PRO A 47 20.50 -4.29 -4.64
CA PRO A 47 21.37 -3.48 -3.80
C PRO A 47 22.19 -2.45 -4.57
N ALA A 48 22.81 -2.85 -5.70
CA ALA A 48 23.60 -1.96 -6.54
C ALA A 48 22.77 -0.80 -7.11
N ALA A 49 21.57 -1.09 -7.54
CA ALA A 49 20.66 -0.09 -8.05
C ALA A 49 20.21 0.92 -6.96
N ARG A 50 19.86 0.45 -5.76
CA ARG A 50 19.54 1.33 -4.61
C ARG A 50 20.73 2.24 -4.25
N MET A 51 21.93 1.68 -4.25
CA MET A 51 23.15 2.45 -4.04
C MET A 51 23.34 3.51 -5.14
N GLY A 52 23.12 3.15 -6.41
CA GLY A 52 23.20 4.08 -7.55
C GLY A 52 22.21 5.25 -7.42
N ALA A 53 20.97 5.00 -7.00
CA ALA A 53 19.99 6.04 -6.74
C ALA A 53 20.43 6.99 -5.62
N ALA A 54 20.91 6.43 -4.51
CA ALA A 54 21.41 7.21 -3.38
C ALA A 54 22.64 8.06 -3.76
N LEU A 55 23.58 7.51 -4.55
CA LEU A 55 24.73 8.28 -5.05
C LEU A 55 24.33 9.39 -6.03
N THR A 56 23.29 9.15 -6.84
CA THR A 56 22.72 10.19 -7.70
C THR A 56 22.13 11.32 -6.85
N ALA A 57 21.33 11.00 -5.83
CA ALA A 57 20.81 11.97 -4.89
C ALA A 57 21.94 12.77 -4.20
N ARG A 58 23.03 12.11 -3.77
CA ARG A 58 24.21 12.77 -3.20
C ARG A 58 24.82 13.81 -4.13
N ARG A 59 25.00 13.46 -5.43
CA ARG A 59 25.55 14.39 -6.42
C ARG A 59 24.67 15.63 -6.58
N LEU A 60 23.34 15.42 -6.59
CA LEU A 60 22.37 16.51 -6.70
C LEU A 60 22.39 17.40 -5.45
N ILE A 61 22.42 16.83 -4.23
CA ILE A 61 22.55 17.59 -2.98
C ILE A 61 23.80 18.46 -3.00
N ARG A 62 24.94 17.92 -3.41
CA ARG A 62 26.21 18.66 -3.44
C ARG A 62 26.27 19.79 -4.47
N LYS A 63 25.53 19.64 -5.57
CA LYS A 63 25.51 20.63 -6.66
C LYS A 63 24.49 21.76 -6.42
N HIS A 64 23.57 21.56 -5.49
CA HIS A 64 22.51 22.53 -5.23
C HIS A 64 22.89 23.45 -4.07
N ALA A 65 22.95 24.74 -4.33
CA ALA A 65 23.31 25.74 -3.31
C ALA A 65 22.17 26.02 -2.30
N GLY A 66 20.93 25.59 -2.63
CA GLY A 66 19.76 25.78 -1.78
C GLY A 66 19.49 24.58 -0.86
N ARG A 67 18.35 24.63 -0.18
CA ARG A 67 17.88 23.53 0.67
C ARG A 67 17.44 22.32 -0.17
N SER A 68 17.68 21.14 0.34
CA SER A 68 17.24 19.89 -0.29
C SER A 68 16.34 19.09 0.66
N VAL A 69 15.28 18.50 0.11
CA VAL A 69 14.44 17.53 0.80
C VAL A 69 14.57 16.20 0.06
N LEU A 70 15.06 15.19 0.76
CA LEU A 70 15.16 13.84 0.26
C LEU A 70 13.88 13.08 0.65
N VAL A 71 13.18 12.55 -0.32
CA VAL A 71 12.01 11.69 -0.11
C VAL A 71 12.36 10.31 -0.60
N SER A 72 12.38 9.33 0.31
CA SER A 72 12.62 7.93 -0.04
C SER A 72 11.38 7.06 0.27
N HIS A 73 11.19 6.01 -0.52
CA HIS A 73 10.04 5.12 -0.40
C HIS A 73 10.47 3.75 0.10
N GLY A 74 10.07 3.44 1.34
CA GLY A 74 10.37 2.18 2.00
C GLY A 74 11.69 2.12 2.77
N PRO A 75 11.82 1.15 3.68
CA PRO A 75 12.92 1.12 4.67
C PRO A 75 14.30 0.87 4.08
N LEU A 76 14.39 0.13 2.98
CA LEU A 76 15.69 -0.14 2.35
C LEU A 76 16.22 1.08 1.60
N LEU A 77 15.37 1.79 0.86
CA LEU A 77 15.79 3.05 0.24
C LEU A 77 16.15 4.11 1.28
N ALA A 78 15.45 4.14 2.41
CA ALA A 78 15.82 4.99 3.54
C ALA A 78 17.24 4.66 4.05
N LEU A 79 17.53 3.37 4.26
CA LEU A 79 18.87 2.92 4.67
C LEU A 79 19.96 3.35 3.67
N TYR A 80 19.77 3.05 2.37
CA TYR A 80 20.76 3.42 1.35
C TYR A 80 20.91 4.94 1.22
N SER A 81 19.83 5.70 1.38
CA SER A 81 19.87 7.16 1.37
C SER A 81 20.68 7.71 2.54
N GLU A 82 20.52 7.19 3.74
CA GLU A 82 21.32 7.61 4.89
C GLU A 82 22.78 7.16 4.80
N CYS A 83 23.05 5.98 4.22
CA CYS A 83 24.42 5.51 4.05
C CYS A 83 25.18 6.29 2.98
N PHE A 84 24.55 6.60 1.86
CA PHE A 84 25.27 7.06 0.66
C PHE A 84 24.85 8.45 0.14
N ALA A 85 23.58 8.86 0.32
CA ALA A 85 23.11 10.15 -0.19
C ALA A 85 23.35 11.29 0.80
N ARG A 86 23.08 11.09 2.07
CA ARG A 86 23.11 12.11 3.11
C ARG A 86 24.39 12.01 3.95
N PRO A 87 25.45 12.74 3.61
CA PRO A 87 26.65 12.82 4.46
C PRO A 87 26.30 13.46 5.81
N ALA A 88 27.09 13.15 6.85
CA ALA A 88 26.82 13.58 8.23
C ALA A 88 26.68 15.11 8.41
N ALA A 89 27.31 15.90 7.55
CA ALA A 89 27.25 17.37 7.53
C ALA A 89 26.14 17.94 6.63
N SER A 90 25.29 17.11 6.05
CA SER A 90 24.23 17.58 5.15
C SER A 90 23.08 18.17 5.92
N GLN A 91 22.65 19.38 5.54
CA GLN A 91 21.42 20.01 6.02
C GLN A 91 20.17 19.57 5.25
N ALA A 92 20.29 18.58 4.36
CA ALA A 92 19.16 18.03 3.64
C ALA A 92 18.19 17.31 4.59
N LEU A 93 16.94 17.68 4.54
CA LEU A 93 15.87 16.95 5.26
C LEU A 93 15.63 15.60 4.62
N HIS A 94 15.30 14.59 5.42
CA HIS A 94 14.94 13.26 4.93
C HIS A 94 13.57 12.81 5.44
N LEU A 95 12.64 12.67 4.52
CA LEU A 95 11.30 12.14 4.74
C LEU A 95 11.18 10.75 4.12
N VAL A 96 10.73 9.78 4.90
CA VAL A 96 10.56 8.40 4.43
C VAL A 96 9.07 8.09 4.31
N PHE A 97 8.59 7.84 3.09
CA PHE A 97 7.24 7.35 2.82
C PHE A 97 7.20 5.83 2.71
N SER A 98 5.99 5.24 2.90
CA SER A 98 5.77 3.81 2.81
C SER A 98 6.78 3.02 3.65
N PHE A 99 7.00 3.50 4.88
CA PHE A 99 7.91 2.87 5.82
C PHE A 99 7.23 1.64 6.44
N ASN A 100 7.26 0.53 5.70
CA ASN A 100 6.64 -0.72 6.11
C ASN A 100 7.56 -1.92 5.85
N PHE A 101 7.37 -2.99 6.62
CA PHE A 101 8.11 -4.24 6.51
C PHE A 101 7.15 -5.40 6.36
N THR A 102 7.36 -6.23 5.34
CA THR A 102 6.68 -7.53 5.23
C THR A 102 7.12 -8.49 6.34
N ASN A 103 8.42 -8.48 6.67
CA ASN A 103 9.00 -9.21 7.77
C ASN A 103 10.00 -8.30 8.47
N LEU A 104 9.92 -8.21 9.79
CA LEU A 104 10.86 -7.41 10.56
C LEU A 104 12.29 -7.96 10.45
N PRO A 105 13.28 -7.10 10.17
CA PRO A 105 14.68 -7.53 10.08
C PRO A 105 15.23 -7.91 11.44
N THR A 106 16.01 -8.97 11.52
CA THR A 106 16.66 -9.47 12.75
C THR A 106 18.17 -9.33 12.70
N GLY A 107 18.85 -9.56 13.81
CA GLY A 107 20.32 -9.63 13.90
C GLY A 107 21.03 -8.38 13.39
N ALA A 108 22.14 -8.56 12.67
CA ALA A 108 22.96 -7.47 12.15
C ALA A 108 22.19 -6.47 11.25
N ARG A 109 21.20 -6.97 10.50
CA ARG A 109 20.35 -6.12 9.64
C ARG A 109 19.47 -5.18 10.47
N ARG A 110 18.90 -5.65 11.58
CA ARG A 110 18.16 -4.80 12.53
C ARG A 110 19.08 -3.72 13.09
N SER A 111 20.27 -4.10 13.57
CA SER A 111 21.23 -3.18 14.16
C SER A 111 21.67 -2.09 13.18
N LEU A 112 21.92 -2.47 11.92
CA LEU A 112 22.28 -1.54 10.86
C LEU A 112 21.15 -0.55 10.57
N LEU A 113 19.92 -1.04 10.39
CA LEU A 113 18.74 -0.19 10.18
C LEU A 113 18.56 0.75 11.37
N ARG A 114 18.53 0.25 12.60
CA ARG A 114 18.39 1.07 13.82
C ARG A 114 19.43 2.20 13.87
N ARG A 115 20.69 1.93 13.53
CA ARG A 115 21.75 2.95 13.52
C ARG A 115 21.48 4.08 12.53
N TYR A 116 21.09 3.75 11.29
CA TYR A 116 20.93 4.74 10.23
C TYR A 116 19.57 5.42 10.25
N LEU A 117 18.49 4.72 10.64
CA LEU A 117 17.16 5.30 10.75
C LEU A 117 17.07 6.40 11.81
N LYS A 118 17.92 6.37 12.85
CA LYS A 118 18.01 7.48 13.84
C LYS A 118 18.39 8.83 13.22
N ARG A 119 18.89 8.84 12.00
CA ARG A 119 19.28 10.06 11.27
C ARG A 119 18.14 10.61 10.40
N VAL A 120 17.14 9.84 10.09
CA VAL A 120 15.97 10.26 9.29
C VAL A 120 15.15 11.28 10.07
N ASP A 121 14.67 12.34 9.44
CA ASP A 121 13.93 13.41 10.13
C ASP A 121 12.47 13.00 10.39
N ARG A 122 11.80 12.38 9.42
CA ARG A 122 10.41 11.94 9.52
C ARG A 122 10.15 10.64 8.79
N PHE A 123 9.28 9.83 9.36
CA PHE A 123 8.75 8.60 8.76
C PHE A 123 7.24 8.73 8.56
N VAL A 124 6.73 8.12 7.52
CA VAL A 124 5.29 8.01 7.26
C VAL A 124 4.92 6.54 7.18
N VAL A 125 4.03 6.13 8.06
CA VAL A 125 3.47 4.78 8.14
C VAL A 125 1.99 4.82 7.81
N ALA A 126 1.44 3.68 7.39
CA ALA A 126 0.06 3.57 6.94
C ALA A 126 -0.91 3.10 8.03
N SER A 127 -0.43 2.70 9.21
CA SER A 127 -1.28 2.26 10.33
C SER A 127 -0.72 2.66 11.70
N ALA A 128 -1.61 2.81 12.68
CA ALA A 128 -1.24 3.11 14.06
C ALA A 128 -0.40 1.98 14.69
N ILE A 129 -0.67 0.74 14.30
CA ILE A 129 0.12 -0.43 14.74
C ILE A 129 1.57 -0.34 14.24
N GLU A 130 1.77 0.01 12.96
CA GLU A 130 3.12 0.22 12.43
C GLU A 130 3.85 1.34 13.17
N ARG A 131 3.15 2.42 13.49
CA ARG A 131 3.70 3.55 14.24
C ARG A 131 4.25 3.10 15.59
N ALA A 132 3.46 2.38 16.38
CA ALA A 132 3.87 1.87 17.68
C ALA A 132 4.99 0.82 17.57
N LEU A 133 4.79 -0.17 16.69
CA LEU A 133 5.74 -1.27 16.46
C LEU A 133 7.12 -0.78 16.04
N TYR A 134 7.19 0.14 15.08
CA TYR A 134 8.49 0.59 14.56
C TYR A 134 9.19 1.57 15.50
N SER A 135 8.42 2.34 16.28
CA SER A 135 8.98 3.16 17.37
C SER A 135 9.71 2.29 18.38
N GLU A 136 9.07 1.23 18.86
CA GLU A 136 9.66 0.29 19.81
C GLU A 136 10.79 -0.54 19.19
N TYR A 137 10.53 -1.16 18.03
CA TYR A 137 11.45 -2.11 17.40
C TYR A 137 12.78 -1.50 17.00
N PHE A 138 12.76 -0.28 16.47
CA PHE A 138 13.95 0.43 16.01
C PHE A 138 14.43 1.51 17.01
N GLU A 139 13.76 1.65 18.15
CA GLU A 139 14.05 2.71 19.16
C GLU A 139 14.03 4.11 18.52
N LEU A 140 12.98 4.40 17.80
CA LEU A 140 12.73 5.70 17.18
C LEU A 140 11.76 6.50 18.06
N GLU A 141 11.98 7.79 18.16
CA GLU A 141 11.03 8.70 18.79
C GLU A 141 9.69 8.66 18.08
N ILE A 142 8.60 8.35 18.79
CA ILE A 142 7.27 8.19 18.21
C ILE A 142 6.78 9.44 17.47
N ASP A 143 7.21 10.62 17.95
CA ASP A 143 6.86 11.91 17.35
C ASP A 143 7.52 12.14 15.97
N ARG A 144 8.50 11.31 15.61
CA ARG A 144 9.11 11.31 14.26
C ARG A 144 8.41 10.36 13.30
N ILE A 145 7.40 9.61 13.75
CA ILE A 145 6.65 8.67 12.92
C ILE A 145 5.22 9.19 12.77
N ASP A 146 4.89 9.69 11.60
CA ASP A 146 3.57 10.22 11.29
C ASP A 146 2.67 9.11 10.73
N LEU A 147 1.42 9.08 11.18
CA LEU A 147 0.38 8.25 10.60
C LEU A 147 -0.28 8.99 9.43
N LEU A 148 -0.19 8.41 8.27
CA LEU A 148 -0.91 8.86 7.08
C LEU A 148 -1.51 7.64 6.39
N LEU A 149 -2.82 7.56 6.32
CA LEU A 149 -3.50 6.46 5.66
C LEU A 149 -3.08 6.38 4.18
N TRP A 150 -2.99 5.16 3.69
CA TRP A 150 -2.57 4.90 2.30
C TRP A 150 -3.50 5.60 1.33
N GLY A 151 -2.97 6.56 0.58
CA GLY A 151 -3.73 7.33 -0.40
C GLY A 151 -3.42 6.87 -1.82
N VAL A 152 -4.48 6.63 -2.58
CA VAL A 152 -4.40 6.38 -4.03
C VAL A 152 -5.36 7.31 -4.76
N GLN A 153 -5.11 7.52 -6.04
CA GLN A 153 -6.15 8.08 -6.90
C GLN A 153 -7.27 7.04 -7.05
N PRO A 154 -8.53 7.47 -7.08
CA PRO A 154 -9.62 6.57 -7.44
C PRO A 154 -9.25 5.88 -8.76
N PRO A 155 -9.38 4.54 -8.86
CA PRO A 155 -9.11 3.84 -10.09
C PRO A 155 -9.92 4.47 -11.23
N VAL A 156 -9.25 4.83 -12.33
CA VAL A 156 -9.93 5.35 -13.51
C VAL A 156 -10.80 4.22 -14.05
N GLN A 157 -12.11 4.39 -13.90
CA GLN A 157 -13.07 3.43 -14.41
C GLN A 157 -13.23 3.68 -15.90
N GLU A 158 -12.48 3.01 -16.72
CA GLU A 158 -12.86 2.79 -18.11
C GLU A 158 -14.01 1.77 -18.17
N LEU A 159 -15.13 2.15 -17.54
CA LEU A 159 -16.31 1.29 -17.38
C LEU A 159 -16.99 0.92 -18.71
N THR A 160 -16.64 1.59 -19.78
CA THR A 160 -17.31 1.45 -21.09
C THR A 160 -16.80 0.29 -21.95
N LYS A 161 -15.69 -0.36 -21.59
CA LYS A 161 -15.08 -1.44 -22.38
C LYS A 161 -14.68 -2.69 -21.58
N ALA A 162 -15.00 -2.75 -20.32
CA ALA A 162 -14.65 -3.92 -19.52
C ALA A 162 -15.52 -5.10 -19.94
N ALA A 163 -14.94 -6.06 -20.62
CA ALA A 163 -15.53 -7.38 -20.76
C ALA A 163 -15.88 -7.89 -19.36
N ARG A 164 -17.16 -8.15 -19.10
CA ARG A 164 -17.58 -8.79 -17.86
C ARG A 164 -16.86 -10.11 -17.74
N PHE A 165 -16.20 -10.36 -16.64
CA PHE A 165 -15.51 -11.61 -16.37
C PHE A 165 -16.50 -12.75 -16.11
N SER A 166 -17.77 -12.40 -15.87
CA SER A 166 -18.89 -13.35 -15.68
C SER A 166 -20.19 -12.64 -16.06
N ASP A 167 -21.13 -13.38 -16.66
CA ASP A 167 -22.49 -12.91 -16.93
C ASP A 167 -23.39 -12.99 -15.70
N GLU A 168 -22.97 -13.72 -14.68
CA GLU A 168 -23.65 -13.85 -13.40
C GLU A 168 -23.04 -12.96 -12.34
N PRO A 169 -23.82 -12.50 -11.33
CA PRO A 169 -23.27 -11.80 -10.17
C PRO A 169 -22.20 -12.63 -9.46
N TYR A 170 -21.10 -11.99 -9.07
CA TYR A 170 -19.99 -12.64 -8.39
C TYR A 170 -19.40 -11.75 -7.29
N ILE A 171 -18.76 -12.39 -6.33
CA ILE A 171 -17.90 -11.74 -5.35
C ILE A 171 -16.44 -11.85 -5.79
N CYS A 172 -15.56 -11.00 -5.27
CA CYS A 172 -14.15 -11.08 -5.62
C CYS A 172 -13.24 -11.14 -4.41
N ALA A 173 -12.04 -11.71 -4.61
CA ALA A 173 -10.92 -11.60 -3.68
C ALA A 173 -9.66 -11.30 -4.48
N ILE A 174 -8.88 -10.26 -4.07
CA ILE A 174 -7.75 -9.76 -4.85
C ILE A 174 -6.52 -9.59 -3.97
N GLY A 175 -5.35 -10.02 -4.47
CA GLY A 175 -4.05 -9.83 -3.86
C GLY A 175 -3.38 -11.15 -3.49
N SER A 176 -2.12 -11.09 -3.05
CA SER A 176 -1.32 -12.29 -2.82
C SER A 176 -0.67 -12.34 -1.43
N GLN A 177 -0.19 -11.21 -0.94
CA GLN A 177 0.53 -11.17 0.33
C GLN A 177 -0.42 -11.29 1.52
N GLY A 178 -0.13 -12.22 2.43
CA GLY A 178 -0.85 -12.40 3.69
C GLY A 178 -2.29 -12.90 3.52
N ARG A 179 -2.67 -13.45 2.36
CA ARG A 179 -4.04 -13.96 2.10
C ARG A 179 -4.23 -15.37 2.60
N ASP A 180 -5.37 -15.63 3.25
CA ASP A 180 -5.82 -16.96 3.66
C ASP A 180 -6.83 -17.51 2.64
N TYR A 181 -6.33 -17.88 1.48
CA TYR A 181 -7.16 -18.46 0.44
C TYR A 181 -7.62 -19.89 0.76
N GLU A 182 -6.95 -20.60 1.66
CA GLU A 182 -7.38 -21.91 2.12
C GLU A 182 -8.74 -21.82 2.82
N THR A 183 -8.87 -20.90 3.78
CA THR A 183 -10.16 -20.63 4.47
C THR A 183 -11.24 -20.16 3.49
N LEU A 184 -10.88 -19.29 2.52
CA LEU A 184 -11.84 -18.81 1.53
C LEU A 184 -12.35 -19.92 0.62
N LEU A 185 -11.47 -20.75 0.06
CA LEU A 185 -11.87 -21.85 -0.82
C LEU A 185 -12.73 -22.88 -0.09
N GLU A 186 -12.43 -23.15 1.19
CA GLU A 186 -13.26 -24.03 2.01
C GLU A 186 -14.65 -23.41 2.29
N ALA A 187 -14.74 -22.12 2.49
CA ALA A 187 -16.03 -21.42 2.58
C ALA A 187 -16.82 -21.52 1.26
N MET A 188 -16.17 -21.32 0.12
CA MET A 188 -16.82 -21.41 -1.19
C MET A 188 -17.35 -22.80 -1.54
N ARG A 189 -16.73 -23.88 -1.04
CA ARG A 189 -17.28 -25.25 -1.16
C ARG A 189 -18.64 -25.41 -0.48
N ARG A 190 -18.91 -24.64 0.58
CA ARG A 190 -20.17 -24.69 1.35
C ARG A 190 -21.30 -23.92 0.68
N ILE A 191 -20.99 -23.02 -0.24
CA ILE A 191 -21.94 -22.11 -0.91
C ILE A 191 -21.79 -22.18 -2.44
N PRO A 192 -22.03 -23.33 -3.08
CA PRO A 192 -21.76 -23.56 -4.50
C PRO A 192 -22.58 -22.67 -5.46
N SER A 193 -23.67 -22.08 -4.98
CA SER A 193 -24.51 -21.17 -5.77
C SER A 193 -23.92 -19.77 -5.96
N ILE A 194 -22.91 -19.37 -5.17
CA ILE A 194 -22.28 -18.05 -5.26
C ILE A 194 -20.96 -18.18 -6.03
N LYS A 195 -20.76 -17.32 -7.04
CA LYS A 195 -19.53 -17.30 -7.84
C LYS A 195 -18.48 -16.38 -7.18
N LEU A 196 -17.23 -16.86 -7.18
CA LEU A 196 -16.06 -16.07 -6.75
C LEU A 196 -15.08 -15.91 -7.92
N ILE A 197 -14.61 -14.70 -8.14
CA ILE A 197 -13.43 -14.43 -8.98
C ILE A 197 -12.25 -14.08 -8.06
N LEU A 198 -11.24 -14.96 -8.08
CA LEU A 198 -10.04 -14.85 -7.26
C LEU A 198 -8.87 -14.37 -8.13
N VAL A 199 -8.30 -13.20 -7.84
CA VAL A 199 -7.14 -12.65 -8.53
C VAL A 199 -5.93 -12.73 -7.62
N ALA A 200 -4.96 -13.56 -7.96
CA ALA A 200 -3.80 -13.84 -7.11
C ALA A 200 -2.55 -14.21 -7.94
N THR A 201 -1.38 -14.23 -7.30
CA THR A 201 -0.19 -14.85 -7.90
C THR A 201 -0.23 -16.37 -7.67
N PRO A 202 0.34 -17.18 -8.56
CA PRO A 202 0.31 -18.64 -8.44
C PRO A 202 0.81 -19.16 -7.08
N ASP A 203 1.88 -18.58 -6.56
CA ASP A 203 2.55 -18.96 -5.29
C ASP A 203 1.74 -18.59 -4.04
N SER A 204 0.69 -17.81 -4.16
CA SER A 204 -0.22 -17.47 -3.05
C SER A 204 -1.43 -18.39 -2.96
N LEU A 205 -1.64 -19.23 -3.97
CA LEU A 205 -2.74 -20.18 -4.01
C LEU A 205 -2.39 -21.45 -3.23
N PRO A 206 -3.35 -22.04 -2.52
CA PRO A 206 -3.14 -23.35 -1.90
C PRO A 206 -3.04 -24.45 -2.97
N GLU A 207 -2.29 -25.53 -2.67
CA GLU A 207 -2.15 -26.72 -3.54
C GLU A 207 -3.44 -27.56 -3.66
N LYS A 208 -4.51 -27.13 -3.00
CA LYS A 208 -5.79 -27.84 -2.97
C LYS A 208 -6.64 -27.54 -4.21
N ASP A 209 -7.53 -28.46 -4.54
CA ASP A 209 -8.49 -28.32 -5.63
C ASP A 209 -9.36 -27.07 -5.45
N VAL A 210 -9.50 -26.32 -6.53
CA VAL A 210 -10.33 -25.12 -6.59
C VAL A 210 -11.79 -25.53 -6.80
N PRO A 211 -12.73 -25.04 -5.98
CA PRO A 211 -14.16 -25.34 -6.17
C PRO A 211 -14.70 -24.88 -7.53
N ALA A 212 -15.69 -25.58 -8.09
CA ALA A 212 -16.24 -25.28 -9.42
C ALA A 212 -16.88 -23.88 -9.52
N ASN A 213 -17.31 -23.28 -8.42
CA ASN A 213 -17.85 -21.93 -8.34
C ASN A 213 -16.77 -20.83 -8.16
N VAL A 214 -15.48 -21.18 -8.24
CA VAL A 214 -14.37 -20.25 -8.12
C VAL A 214 -13.58 -20.18 -9.41
N LYS A 215 -13.50 -19.00 -10.02
CA LYS A 215 -12.65 -18.70 -11.17
C LYS A 215 -11.37 -18.03 -10.70
N VAL A 216 -10.24 -18.67 -10.94
CA VAL A 216 -8.92 -18.10 -10.58
C VAL A 216 -8.31 -17.40 -11.79
N LEU A 217 -7.83 -16.18 -11.58
CA LEU A 217 -7.11 -15.38 -12.56
C LEU A 217 -5.72 -15.06 -11.99
N THR A 218 -4.68 -15.43 -12.72
CA THR A 218 -3.28 -15.19 -12.30
C THR A 218 -2.55 -14.31 -13.29
N ASN A 219 -1.64 -13.48 -12.75
CA ASN A 219 -0.76 -12.61 -13.57
C ASN A 219 -1.50 -11.71 -14.56
N ILE A 220 -2.73 -11.31 -14.25
CA ILE A 220 -3.49 -10.36 -15.09
C ILE A 220 -3.01 -8.93 -14.85
N PRO A 221 -3.17 -8.02 -15.83
CA PRO A 221 -2.89 -6.60 -15.67
C PRO A 221 -3.68 -5.99 -14.49
N LEU A 222 -3.11 -4.98 -13.84
CA LEU A 222 -3.77 -4.28 -12.73
C LEU A 222 -5.14 -3.71 -13.13
N ALA A 223 -5.25 -3.17 -14.35
CA ALA A 223 -6.52 -2.65 -14.87
C ALA A 223 -7.62 -3.72 -14.91
N ASP A 224 -7.28 -4.95 -15.30
CA ASP A 224 -8.22 -6.07 -15.33
C ASP A 224 -8.61 -6.50 -13.92
N ALA A 225 -7.66 -6.52 -12.96
CA ALA A 225 -7.95 -6.80 -11.56
C ALA A 225 -8.90 -5.73 -10.97
N MET A 226 -8.70 -4.46 -11.32
CA MET A 226 -9.60 -3.38 -10.90
C MET A 226 -10.98 -3.50 -11.57
N ASN A 227 -11.07 -3.98 -12.80
CA ASN A 227 -12.34 -4.29 -13.45
C ASN A 227 -13.10 -5.44 -12.78
N VAL A 228 -12.39 -6.50 -12.35
CA VAL A 228 -12.98 -7.57 -11.52
C VAL A 228 -13.59 -6.98 -10.24
N LEU A 229 -12.86 -6.11 -9.56
CA LEU A 229 -13.34 -5.45 -8.35
C LEU A 229 -14.57 -4.57 -8.64
N ALA A 230 -14.51 -3.73 -9.67
CA ALA A 230 -15.56 -2.79 -10.02
C ALA A 230 -16.91 -3.46 -10.32
N HIS A 231 -16.90 -4.66 -10.91
CA HIS A 231 -18.10 -5.39 -11.29
C HIS A 231 -18.54 -6.44 -10.26
N SER A 232 -17.77 -6.67 -9.19
CA SER A 232 -18.16 -7.57 -8.11
C SER A 232 -19.32 -6.99 -7.27
N VAL A 233 -20.08 -7.85 -6.62
CA VAL A 233 -21.10 -7.44 -5.64
C VAL A 233 -20.41 -6.82 -4.42
N PHE A 234 -19.40 -7.50 -3.88
CA PHE A 234 -18.53 -7.03 -2.80
C PHE A 234 -17.16 -7.75 -2.85
N MET A 235 -16.22 -7.27 -2.06
CA MET A 235 -14.89 -7.88 -1.94
C MET A 235 -14.75 -8.67 -0.65
N VAL A 236 -14.17 -9.88 -0.73
CA VAL A 236 -13.72 -10.64 0.43
C VAL A 236 -12.21 -10.47 0.61
N LEU A 237 -11.79 -10.16 1.84
CA LEU A 237 -10.39 -9.97 2.21
C LEU A 237 -10.00 -10.99 3.30
N PRO A 238 -9.65 -12.21 2.93
CA PRO A 238 -9.21 -13.23 3.88
C PRO A 238 -7.73 -12.99 4.23
N LEU A 239 -7.41 -12.79 5.51
CA LEU A 239 -6.05 -12.58 5.98
C LEU A 239 -5.59 -13.74 6.87
N ARG A 240 -4.32 -14.17 6.71
CA ARG A 240 -3.70 -15.23 7.52
C ARG A 240 -3.39 -14.76 8.93
N ASP A 241 -2.96 -13.51 9.05
CA ASP A 241 -2.57 -12.89 10.30
C ASP A 241 -3.50 -11.73 10.62
N SER A 242 -3.99 -11.68 11.83
CA SER A 242 -4.87 -10.62 12.31
C SER A 242 -4.11 -9.40 12.85
N THR A 243 -2.80 -9.46 12.96
CA THR A 243 -1.98 -8.40 13.56
C THR A 243 -1.09 -7.67 12.56
N VAL A 244 -0.69 -8.33 11.47
CA VAL A 244 0.20 -7.73 10.46
C VAL A 244 -0.60 -6.83 9.52
N PRO A 245 -0.26 -5.54 9.42
CA PRO A 245 -0.89 -4.63 8.46
C PRO A 245 -0.68 -5.09 7.02
N CYS A 246 -1.76 -5.53 6.38
CA CYS A 246 -1.70 -6.10 5.04
C CYS A 246 -2.99 -5.79 4.27
N GLY A 247 -2.86 -5.57 2.96
CA GLY A 247 -4.02 -5.40 2.10
C GLY A 247 -4.50 -3.96 1.90
N HIS A 248 -3.84 -2.95 2.46
CA HIS A 248 -4.22 -1.53 2.37
C HIS A 248 -4.54 -1.08 0.94
N VAL A 249 -3.69 -1.41 -0.04
CA VAL A 249 -3.89 -1.01 -1.45
C VAL A 249 -5.22 -1.53 -1.99
N THR A 250 -5.51 -2.81 -1.76
CA THR A 250 -6.74 -3.45 -2.23
C THR A 250 -7.97 -2.92 -1.50
N VAL A 251 -7.85 -2.73 -0.17
CA VAL A 251 -8.91 -2.15 0.67
C VAL A 251 -9.27 -0.76 0.19
N VAL A 252 -8.29 0.12 0.05
CA VAL A 252 -8.52 1.51 -0.36
C VAL A 252 -9.09 1.58 -1.78
N SER A 253 -8.63 0.71 -2.70
CA SER A 253 -9.22 0.62 -4.04
C SER A 253 -10.70 0.19 -4.00
N ALA A 254 -11.04 -0.81 -3.17
CA ALA A 254 -12.43 -1.25 -2.99
C ALA A 254 -13.30 -0.14 -2.39
N MET A 255 -12.78 0.57 -1.40
CA MET A 255 -13.47 1.69 -0.77
C MET A 255 -13.74 2.83 -1.77
N HIS A 256 -12.76 3.22 -2.58
CA HIS A 256 -12.97 4.24 -3.63
C HIS A 256 -14.03 3.83 -4.66
N MET A 257 -14.15 2.54 -4.94
CA MET A 257 -15.18 1.99 -5.83
C MET A 257 -16.54 1.80 -5.16
N GLY A 258 -16.69 2.17 -3.87
CA GLY A 258 -17.93 2.00 -3.12
C GLY A 258 -18.32 0.55 -2.91
N LYS A 259 -17.33 -0.37 -2.82
CA LYS A 259 -17.58 -1.78 -2.56
C LYS A 259 -17.64 -2.05 -1.07
N ALA A 260 -18.63 -2.82 -0.63
CA ALA A 260 -18.60 -3.44 0.68
C ALA A 260 -17.43 -4.40 0.79
N ILE A 261 -16.87 -4.53 1.99
CA ILE A 261 -15.72 -5.39 2.26
C ILE A 261 -16.07 -6.35 3.37
N LEU A 262 -15.95 -7.65 3.11
CA LEU A 262 -15.98 -8.70 4.13
C LEU A 262 -14.54 -9.11 4.43
N ALA A 263 -14.02 -8.73 5.59
CA ALA A 263 -12.62 -8.91 5.94
C ALA A 263 -12.44 -9.85 7.15
N THR A 264 -11.29 -10.51 7.22
CA THR A 264 -10.86 -11.12 8.48
C THR A 264 -10.77 -10.04 9.55
N ASN A 265 -11.28 -10.30 10.76
CA ASN A 265 -11.12 -9.39 11.90
C ASN A 265 -9.62 -9.22 12.20
N SER A 266 -9.07 -8.07 11.83
CA SER A 266 -7.65 -7.78 11.88
C SER A 266 -7.39 -6.40 12.45
N THR A 267 -6.57 -6.33 13.49
CA THR A 267 -6.10 -5.06 14.06
C THR A 267 -5.21 -4.28 13.10
N GLY A 268 -4.57 -4.98 12.13
CA GLY A 268 -3.74 -4.35 11.09
C GLY A 268 -4.50 -3.42 10.14
N LEU A 269 -5.84 -3.52 10.10
CA LEU A 269 -6.71 -2.69 9.27
C LEU A 269 -7.68 -1.81 10.08
N SER A 270 -7.50 -1.71 11.39
CA SER A 270 -8.40 -0.96 12.29
C SER A 270 -8.47 0.54 11.99
N ASP A 271 -7.48 1.10 11.31
CA ASP A 271 -7.48 2.50 10.87
C ASP A 271 -8.33 2.74 9.59
N TYR A 272 -8.73 1.66 8.89
CA TYR A 272 -9.44 1.70 7.60
C TYR A 272 -10.83 1.11 7.65
N LEU A 273 -10.99 -0.01 8.36
CA LEU A 273 -12.23 -0.78 8.36
C LEU A 273 -12.89 -0.74 9.74
N PHE A 274 -14.19 -0.46 9.72
CA PHE A 274 -15.04 -0.32 10.90
C PHE A 274 -16.26 -1.22 10.74
N ASP A 275 -16.44 -2.17 11.66
CA ASP A 275 -17.50 -3.18 11.60
C ASP A 275 -18.90 -2.55 11.55
N GLY A 276 -19.74 -3.07 10.68
CA GLY A 276 -21.11 -2.58 10.44
C GLY A 276 -21.20 -1.18 9.80
N ARG A 277 -20.08 -0.48 9.56
CA ARG A 277 -20.05 0.85 8.95
C ARG A 277 -19.55 0.83 7.50
N ASN A 278 -18.34 0.35 7.25
CA ASN A 278 -17.75 0.22 5.91
C ASN A 278 -17.24 -1.17 5.59
N ALA A 279 -17.33 -2.08 6.55
CA ALA A 279 -16.96 -3.48 6.41
C ALA A 279 -17.82 -4.36 7.32
N GLU A 280 -17.82 -5.65 7.06
CA GLU A 280 -18.20 -6.73 7.97
C GLU A 280 -16.97 -7.58 8.26
N PHE A 281 -16.86 -8.14 9.47
CA PHE A 281 -15.74 -8.97 9.86
C PHE A 281 -16.14 -10.40 10.12
N PHE A 282 -15.21 -11.33 9.87
CA PHE A 282 -15.29 -12.72 10.26
C PHE A 282 -14.02 -13.15 11.02
N PRO A 283 -14.09 -14.15 11.92
CA PRO A 283 -12.93 -14.64 12.64
C PRO A 283 -11.92 -15.32 11.70
N PRO A 284 -10.61 -15.20 11.97
CA PRO A 284 -9.59 -15.89 11.17
C PRO A 284 -9.80 -17.42 11.23
N LYS A 285 -9.46 -18.12 10.14
CA LYS A 285 -9.52 -19.58 10.03
C LYS A 285 -10.91 -20.20 10.33
N ASN A 286 -11.98 -19.45 10.06
CA ASN A 286 -13.35 -19.91 10.25
C ASN A 286 -14.13 -19.93 8.92
N PRO A 287 -14.00 -21.00 8.10
CA PRO A 287 -14.67 -21.08 6.80
C PRO A 287 -16.19 -21.18 6.91
N LYS A 288 -16.73 -21.70 8.02
CA LYS A 288 -18.18 -21.79 8.24
C LYS A 288 -18.79 -20.40 8.38
N GLU A 289 -18.29 -19.59 9.29
CA GLU A 289 -18.81 -18.23 9.52
C GLU A 289 -18.54 -17.32 8.30
N LEU A 290 -17.40 -17.52 7.62
CA LEU A 290 -17.14 -16.82 6.36
C LEU A 290 -18.20 -17.12 5.31
N ALA A 291 -18.59 -18.39 5.14
CA ALA A 291 -19.64 -18.79 4.21
C ALA A 291 -21.00 -18.17 4.57
N GLU A 292 -21.40 -18.23 5.85
CA GLU A 292 -22.64 -17.64 6.35
C GLU A 292 -22.69 -16.12 6.10
N LYS A 293 -21.59 -15.39 6.35
CA LYS A 293 -21.51 -13.95 6.08
C LYS A 293 -21.49 -13.63 4.59
N ILE A 294 -20.84 -14.44 3.76
CA ILE A 294 -20.89 -14.29 2.29
C ILE A 294 -22.35 -14.42 1.80
N GLU A 295 -23.06 -15.48 2.22
CA GLU A 295 -24.47 -15.68 1.83
C GLU A 295 -25.35 -14.52 2.27
N ARG A 296 -25.18 -14.07 3.51
CA ARG A 296 -25.93 -12.93 4.05
C ARG A 296 -25.71 -11.67 3.22
N LEU A 297 -24.46 -11.24 3.02
CA LEU A 297 -24.14 -10.04 2.25
C LEU A 297 -24.61 -10.17 0.80
N PHE A 298 -24.54 -11.37 0.20
CA PHE A 298 -24.98 -11.58 -1.17
C PHE A 298 -26.50 -11.45 -1.32
N ARG A 299 -27.28 -11.79 -0.28
CA ARG A 299 -28.74 -11.64 -0.24
C ARG A 299 -29.21 -10.25 0.20
N GLU A 300 -28.33 -9.40 0.75
CA GLU A 300 -28.65 -8.09 1.30
C GLU A 300 -27.99 -6.94 0.48
N PRO A 301 -28.44 -6.67 -0.76
CA PRO A 301 -27.79 -5.66 -1.61
C PRO A 301 -27.84 -4.23 -1.02
N LEU A 302 -28.89 -3.91 -0.25
CA LEU A 302 -29.00 -2.63 0.44
C LEU A 302 -27.97 -2.47 1.55
N LEU A 303 -27.61 -3.55 2.24
CA LEU A 303 -26.52 -3.55 3.21
C LEU A 303 -25.18 -3.31 2.50
N CYS A 304 -24.90 -4.02 1.41
CA CYS A 304 -23.70 -3.80 0.61
C CYS A 304 -23.61 -2.35 0.12
N GLN A 305 -24.69 -1.78 -0.36
CA GLN A 305 -24.73 -0.39 -0.82
C GLN A 305 -24.42 0.59 0.32
N ARG A 306 -25.03 0.40 1.50
CA ARG A 306 -24.78 1.24 2.68
C ARG A 306 -23.31 1.19 3.11
N LEU A 307 -22.75 0.00 3.25
CA LEU A 307 -21.33 -0.19 3.62
C LEU A 307 -20.40 0.44 2.57
N GLY A 308 -20.67 0.20 1.29
CA GLY A 308 -19.91 0.76 0.18
C GLY A 308 -19.95 2.28 0.10
N THR A 309 -21.10 2.89 0.38
CA THR A 309 -21.25 4.35 0.40
C THR A 309 -20.40 4.97 1.49
N PHE A 310 -20.44 4.42 2.71
CA PHE A 310 -19.58 4.89 3.80
C PHE A 310 -18.11 4.69 3.47
N ALA A 311 -17.73 3.52 2.92
CA ALA A 311 -16.37 3.22 2.50
C ALA A 311 -15.86 4.26 1.49
N SER A 312 -16.65 4.57 0.47
CA SER A 312 -16.28 5.55 -0.57
C SER A 312 -16.11 6.97 -0.01
N THR A 313 -16.98 7.40 0.89
CA THR A 313 -16.86 8.71 1.54
C THR A 313 -15.58 8.78 2.36
N PHE A 314 -15.34 7.79 3.20
CA PHE A 314 -14.10 7.71 4.00
C PHE A 314 -12.82 7.69 3.14
N ALA A 315 -12.83 6.91 2.06
CA ALA A 315 -11.66 6.83 1.17
C ALA A 315 -11.36 8.17 0.50
N ARG A 316 -12.37 8.88 0.00
CA ARG A 316 -12.19 10.21 -0.60
C ARG A 316 -11.63 11.24 0.39
N GLU A 317 -12.07 11.21 1.63
CA GLU A 317 -11.64 12.16 2.66
C GLU A 317 -10.26 11.83 3.24
N ARG A 318 -9.93 10.55 3.41
CA ARG A 318 -8.79 10.11 4.21
C ARG A 318 -7.71 9.33 3.44
N CYS A 319 -8.06 8.70 2.33
CA CYS A 319 -7.20 7.77 1.59
C CYS A 319 -6.98 8.22 0.14
N SER A 320 -6.94 9.53 -0.10
CA SER A 320 -6.74 10.13 -1.41
C SER A 320 -5.31 10.66 -1.59
N GLU A 321 -4.92 10.88 -2.84
CA GLU A 321 -3.67 11.58 -3.15
C GLU A 321 -3.68 13.02 -2.61
N ASP A 322 -4.89 13.65 -2.52
CA ASP A 322 -5.05 14.97 -1.90
C ASP A 322 -4.64 14.99 -0.43
N SER A 323 -4.97 13.93 0.32
CA SER A 323 -4.53 13.77 1.72
C SER A 323 -3.02 13.68 1.82
N THR A 324 -2.38 12.95 0.89
CA THR A 324 -0.91 12.84 0.81
C THR A 324 -0.26 14.17 0.45
N ALA A 325 -0.83 14.89 -0.51
CA ALA A 325 -0.36 16.22 -0.90
C ALA A 325 -0.51 17.25 0.23
N ALA A 326 -1.64 17.22 0.94
CA ALA A 326 -1.88 18.09 2.10
C ALA A 326 -0.88 17.79 3.24
N TYR A 327 -0.59 16.51 3.50
CA TYR A 327 0.46 16.13 4.44
C TYR A 327 1.82 16.70 4.02
N PHE A 328 2.21 16.53 2.78
CA PHE A 328 3.51 17.00 2.29
C PHE A 328 3.64 18.53 2.33
N ARG A 329 2.56 19.28 2.02
CA ARG A 329 2.54 20.74 2.21
C ARG A 329 2.80 21.13 3.66
N ARG A 330 2.12 20.50 4.62
CA ARG A 330 2.34 20.76 6.05
C ARG A 330 3.77 20.42 6.47
N TYR A 331 4.31 19.30 5.97
CA TYR A 331 5.70 18.93 6.24
C TYR A 331 6.68 20.01 5.74
N LEU A 332 6.50 20.51 4.53
CA LEU A 332 7.33 21.58 3.98
C LEU A 332 7.18 22.87 4.79
N ALA A 333 5.97 23.30 5.10
CA ALA A 333 5.68 24.49 5.89
C ALA A 333 6.29 24.44 7.30
N ASN A 334 6.15 23.29 7.99
CA ASN A 334 6.75 23.08 9.32
C ASN A 334 8.28 23.13 9.31
N ASN A 335 8.89 22.94 8.14
CA ASN A 335 10.33 23.08 7.94
C ASN A 335 10.72 24.42 7.31
N GLY A 336 9.82 25.43 7.31
CA GLY A 336 10.09 26.78 6.79
C GLY A 336 10.27 26.82 5.26
N ILE A 337 9.61 25.92 4.53
CA ILE A 337 9.60 25.88 3.06
C ILE A 337 8.22 26.29 2.58
N SER A 338 8.11 27.46 2.00
CA SER A 338 6.86 27.97 1.41
C SER A 338 6.64 27.35 0.02
N VAL A 339 5.38 26.91 -0.24
CA VAL A 339 4.96 26.22 -1.46
C VAL A 339 3.78 26.96 -2.08
#